data_3f1675566f132cb96caeca3a5711f0e6
#
_entry.id   3f1675566f132cb96caeca3a5711f0e6
#
_cell.length_a   1.000
_cell.length_b   1.000
_cell.length_c   1.000
_cell.angle_alpha   90.00
_cell.angle_beta   90.00
_cell.angle_gamma   90.00
#
_symmetry.space_group_name_H-M   'P 1'
#
loop_
_entity.id
_entity.type
_entity.pdbx_description
1 polymer ?
#
loop_
_entity_poly.entity_id
_entity_poly.type
_entity_poly.pdbx_seq_one_letter_code
_entity_poly.pdbx_strand_id
1 'polypeptide(L)'
;MPELIDSPSRVEAAGTKPKLIDEFVGRVNTGEERLSVARMQSPEGWQEPGQRPDFDEYTVVIEGALKVEHEGGELDVGAGQAVLVRAGEWVRYSTPQPGGAHYVAICLPAFSPATVHRDE
;
A
#
# COMPACT_ATOMS: atom_id res chain seq x y z
N MET A 1 21.70 18.27 -5.92
CA MET A 1 21.07 18.99 -4.80
C MET A 1 19.93 18.17 -4.25
N PRO A 2 19.84 18.00 -2.93
CA PRO A 2 18.67 17.34 -2.35
C PRO A 2 17.41 18.16 -2.61
N GLU A 3 16.29 17.47 -2.73
CA GLU A 3 14.98 18.09 -2.91
C GLU A 3 14.11 17.83 -1.69
N LEU A 4 13.52 18.90 -1.14
CA LEU A 4 12.57 18.78 -0.05
C LEU A 4 11.17 18.53 -0.63
N ILE A 5 10.50 17.51 -0.13
CA ILE A 5 9.09 17.26 -0.43
C ILE A 5 8.31 17.76 0.79
N ASP A 6 7.73 18.96 0.67
CA ASP A 6 7.12 19.65 1.80
C ASP A 6 5.92 18.92 2.39
N SER A 7 5.13 18.28 1.54
CA SER A 7 3.92 17.59 1.98
C SER A 7 3.50 16.55 0.96
N PRO A 8 2.73 15.54 1.39
CA PRO A 8 2.17 14.55 0.47
C PRO A 8 0.91 15.08 -0.22
N SER A 9 0.47 14.34 -1.23
CA SER A 9 -0.86 14.48 -1.80
C SER A 9 -1.74 13.37 -1.24
N ARG A 10 -2.93 13.73 -0.75
CA ARG A 10 -3.93 12.75 -0.34
C ARG A 10 -4.55 12.14 -1.59
N VAL A 11 -4.47 10.82 -1.73
CA VAL A 11 -5.05 10.10 -2.85
C VAL A 11 -6.19 9.21 -2.39
N GLU A 12 -7.11 8.90 -3.31
CA GLU A 12 -8.26 8.08 -3.01
C GLU A 12 -7.86 6.62 -2.76
N ALA A 13 -8.45 6.01 -1.74
CA ALA A 13 -8.21 4.62 -1.38
C ALA A 13 -9.37 3.74 -1.78
N ALA A 14 -9.07 2.50 -2.16
CA ALA A 14 -10.07 1.45 -2.33
C ALA A 14 -10.35 0.79 -0.98
N GLY A 15 -11.47 0.09 -0.88
CA GLY A 15 -11.79 -0.72 0.28
C GLY A 15 -13.07 -0.38 0.98
N THR A 16 -13.36 -1.13 2.04
CA THR A 16 -14.67 -1.13 2.70
C THR A 16 -14.85 -0.04 3.74
N LYS A 17 -13.76 0.58 4.19
CA LYS A 17 -13.75 1.63 5.21
C LYS A 17 -12.81 2.76 4.81
N PRO A 18 -12.97 3.95 5.37
CA PRO A 18 -12.07 5.06 5.07
C PRO A 18 -10.62 4.73 5.42
N LYS A 19 -9.76 4.74 4.43
CA LYS A 19 -8.32 4.59 4.57
C LYS A 19 -7.67 5.87 4.08
N LEU A 20 -6.62 6.30 4.76
CA LEU A 20 -5.87 7.50 4.39
C LEU A 20 -4.59 7.09 3.65
N ILE A 21 -4.42 7.61 2.45
CA ILE A 21 -3.20 7.41 1.66
C ILE A 21 -2.58 8.77 1.38
N ASP A 22 -1.37 8.96 1.88
CA ASP A 22 -0.58 10.17 1.64
C ASP A 22 0.63 9.80 0.79
N GLU A 23 0.56 10.16 -0.49
CA GLU A 23 1.64 9.91 -1.44
C GLU A 23 2.69 11.01 -1.33
N PHE A 24 3.90 10.66 -0.91
CA PHE A 24 5.02 11.60 -0.86
C PHE A 24 5.75 11.66 -2.19
N VAL A 25 6.04 10.51 -2.78
CA VAL A 25 6.72 10.40 -4.07
C VAL A 25 5.84 9.56 -4.98
N GLY A 26 5.64 9.99 -6.20
CA GLY A 26 4.86 9.23 -7.16
C GLY A 26 4.22 10.12 -8.22
N ARG A 27 3.33 9.52 -8.99
CA ARG A 27 2.76 10.18 -10.19
C ARG A 27 1.92 11.40 -9.86
N VAL A 28 1.28 11.44 -8.70
CA VAL A 28 0.39 12.54 -8.31
C VAL A 28 1.16 13.68 -7.65
N ASN A 29 1.97 13.37 -6.63
CA ASN A 29 2.62 14.41 -5.83
C ASN A 29 3.85 15.02 -6.49
N THR A 30 4.68 14.21 -7.12
CA THR A 30 5.96 14.67 -7.67
C THR A 30 6.14 14.41 -9.17
N GLY A 31 5.20 13.70 -9.80
CA GLY A 31 5.35 13.30 -11.20
C GLY A 31 6.37 12.18 -11.41
N GLU A 32 6.77 11.50 -10.35
CA GLU A 32 7.75 10.41 -10.42
C GLU A 32 7.09 9.14 -10.93
N GLU A 33 7.71 8.49 -11.94
CA GLU A 33 7.19 7.26 -12.54
C GLU A 33 7.97 6.01 -12.14
N ARG A 34 9.21 6.15 -11.66
CA ARG A 34 10.08 5.02 -11.34
C ARG A 34 9.68 4.31 -10.07
N LEU A 35 9.20 5.06 -9.09
CA LEU A 35 8.73 4.50 -7.82
C LEU A 35 7.72 5.43 -7.17
N SER A 36 6.94 4.87 -6.24
CA SER A 36 6.10 5.68 -5.37
C SER A 36 6.35 5.31 -3.91
N VAL A 37 6.18 6.30 -3.03
CA VAL A 37 6.30 6.12 -1.58
C VAL A 37 5.07 6.78 -0.96
N ALA A 38 4.26 5.98 -0.26
CA ALA A 38 3.04 6.46 0.36
C ALA A 38 2.91 5.98 1.79
N ARG A 39 2.48 6.87 2.68
CA ARG A 39 2.09 6.52 4.03
C ARG A 39 0.62 6.15 4.04
N MET A 40 0.30 5.03 4.68
CA MET A 40 -1.05 4.50 4.74
C MET A 40 -1.51 4.32 6.17
N GLN A 41 -2.74 4.75 6.45
CA GLN A 41 -3.39 4.57 7.73
C GLN A 41 -4.73 3.90 7.46
N SER A 42 -4.84 2.63 7.83
CA SER A 42 -6.04 1.82 7.60
C SER A 42 -6.71 1.52 8.93
N PRO A 43 -8.02 1.80 9.07
CA PRO A 43 -8.72 1.53 10.31
C PRO A 43 -8.96 0.04 10.52
N GLU A 44 -9.30 -0.33 11.75
CA GLU A 44 -9.72 -1.69 12.07
C GLU A 44 -10.87 -2.11 11.16
N GLY A 45 -10.76 -3.32 10.59
CA GLY A 45 -11.80 -3.87 9.73
C GLY A 45 -11.78 -3.39 8.28
N TRP A 46 -10.78 -2.60 7.88
CA TRP A 46 -10.61 -2.25 6.47
C TRP A 46 -10.16 -3.46 5.65
N GLN A 47 -10.71 -3.56 4.44
CA GLN A 47 -10.33 -4.58 3.48
C GLN A 47 -10.50 -4.02 2.08
N GLU A 48 -9.54 -4.26 1.20
CA GLU A 48 -9.64 -3.90 -0.21
C GLU A 48 -9.93 -5.13 -1.06
N PRO A 49 -10.35 -4.94 -2.33
CA PRO A 49 -10.43 -6.06 -3.28
C PRO A 49 -9.06 -6.69 -3.50
N GLY A 50 -9.03 -7.96 -3.87
CA GLY A 50 -7.81 -8.58 -4.34
C GLY A 50 -7.30 -7.87 -5.59
N GLN A 51 -6.00 -7.99 -5.85
CA GLN A 51 -5.37 -7.33 -6.98
C GLN A 51 -4.18 -8.14 -7.48
N ARG A 52 -3.81 -7.91 -8.74
CA ARG A 52 -2.66 -8.54 -9.37
C ARG A 52 -1.84 -7.44 -10.05
N PRO A 53 -1.07 -6.67 -9.26
CA PRO A 53 -0.40 -5.47 -9.78
C PRO A 53 0.75 -5.78 -10.75
N ASP A 54 1.02 -4.81 -11.63
CA ASP A 54 2.17 -4.84 -12.53
C ASP A 54 3.44 -4.27 -11.89
N PHE A 55 3.39 -3.94 -10.61
CA PHE A 55 4.53 -3.37 -9.87
C PHE A 55 4.90 -4.26 -8.68
N ASP A 56 6.18 -4.18 -8.27
CA ASP A 56 6.63 -4.75 -7.01
C ASP A 56 6.21 -3.80 -5.90
N GLU A 57 5.73 -4.33 -4.78
CA GLU A 57 5.33 -3.51 -3.64
C GLU A 57 6.03 -3.98 -2.37
N TYR A 58 6.76 -3.06 -1.74
CA TYR A 58 7.39 -3.26 -0.45
C TYR A 58 6.57 -2.49 0.58
N THR A 59 6.13 -3.17 1.62
CA THR A 59 5.33 -2.54 2.68
C THR A 59 6.04 -2.72 4.01
N VAL A 60 6.30 -1.60 4.70
CA VAL A 60 6.91 -1.58 6.03
C VAL A 60 5.86 -1.17 7.03
N VAL A 61 5.55 -2.03 8.00
CA VAL A 61 4.54 -1.74 9.02
C VAL A 61 5.20 -1.00 10.19
N ILE A 62 4.64 0.16 10.52
CA ILE A 62 5.11 1.03 11.61
C ILE A 62 4.36 0.74 12.90
N GLU A 63 3.02 0.64 12.82
CA GLU A 63 2.14 0.35 13.95
C GLU A 63 1.04 -0.61 13.52
N GLY A 64 0.57 -1.44 14.44
CA GLY A 64 -0.52 -2.37 14.19
C GLY A 64 -0.08 -3.59 13.42
N ALA A 65 -0.99 -4.16 12.65
CA ALA A 65 -0.73 -5.35 11.85
C ALA A 65 -1.50 -5.30 10.54
N LEU A 66 -0.82 -5.70 9.47
CA LEU A 66 -1.38 -5.80 8.13
C LEU A 66 -1.51 -7.28 7.78
N LYS A 67 -2.71 -7.71 7.41
CA LYS A 67 -2.94 -9.06 6.89
C LYS A 67 -2.77 -9.04 5.39
N VAL A 68 -1.97 -9.99 4.89
CA VAL A 68 -1.66 -10.12 3.47
C VAL A 68 -2.08 -11.52 3.02
N GLU A 69 -3.14 -11.60 2.23
CA GLU A 69 -3.60 -12.86 1.64
C GLU A 69 -2.96 -13.01 0.27
N HIS A 70 -2.52 -14.22 -0.05
CA HIS A 70 -1.90 -14.54 -1.34
C HIS A 70 -2.32 -15.95 -1.77
N GLU A 71 -1.92 -16.38 -2.96
CA GLU A 71 -2.36 -17.67 -3.50
C GLU A 71 -1.93 -18.87 -2.65
N GLY A 72 -0.84 -18.76 -1.91
CA GLY A 72 -0.32 -19.82 -1.05
C GLY A 72 -0.82 -19.79 0.39
N GLY A 73 -1.62 -18.79 0.77
CA GLY A 73 -2.09 -18.64 2.14
C GLY A 73 -2.19 -17.19 2.59
N GLU A 74 -1.77 -16.93 3.83
CA GLU A 74 -1.81 -15.58 4.36
C GLU A 74 -0.65 -15.32 5.33
N LEU A 75 -0.29 -14.04 5.45
CA LEU A 75 0.74 -13.56 6.37
C LEU A 75 0.16 -12.44 7.23
N ASP A 76 0.62 -12.37 8.47
CA ASP A 76 0.39 -11.20 9.32
C ASP A 76 1.72 -10.47 9.47
N VAL A 77 1.74 -9.20 9.04
CA VAL A 77 2.92 -8.35 9.11
C VAL A 77 2.72 -7.35 10.23
N GLY A 78 3.50 -7.50 11.29
CA GLY A 78 3.42 -6.63 12.47
C GLY A 78 4.38 -5.46 12.42
N ALA A 79 4.26 -4.58 13.43
CA ALA A 79 5.14 -3.42 13.56
C ALA A 79 6.62 -3.86 13.55
N GLY A 80 7.44 -3.17 12.77
CA GLY A 80 8.86 -3.50 12.63
C GLY A 80 9.16 -4.60 11.61
N GLN A 81 8.13 -5.08 10.92
CA GLN A 81 8.29 -6.08 9.85
C GLN A 81 7.91 -5.49 8.49
N ALA A 82 8.30 -6.17 7.43
CA ALA A 82 7.99 -5.76 6.08
C ALA A 82 7.59 -6.97 5.23
N VAL A 83 6.87 -6.71 4.15
CA VAL A 83 6.49 -7.73 3.17
C VAL A 83 6.80 -7.23 1.76
N LEU A 84 7.26 -8.14 0.91
CA LEU A 84 7.46 -7.90 -0.51
C LEU A 84 6.47 -8.74 -1.30
N VAL A 85 5.69 -8.08 -2.16
CA VAL A 85 4.82 -8.73 -3.14
C VAL A 85 5.35 -8.33 -4.52
N ARG A 86 5.75 -9.32 -5.32
CA ARG A 86 6.31 -9.05 -6.64
C ARG A 86 5.21 -8.86 -7.67
N ALA A 87 5.53 -8.11 -8.72
CA ALA A 87 4.63 -7.88 -9.85
C ALA A 87 4.06 -9.22 -10.35
N GLY A 88 2.76 -9.25 -10.62
CA GLY A 88 2.09 -10.43 -11.13
C GLY A 88 1.53 -11.37 -10.07
N GLU A 89 1.90 -11.22 -8.81
CA GLU A 89 1.32 -12.00 -7.72
C GLU A 89 -0.05 -11.45 -7.33
N TRP A 90 -1.00 -12.35 -7.09
CA TRP A 90 -2.29 -11.96 -6.54
C TRP A 90 -2.14 -11.72 -5.04
N VAL A 91 -2.73 -10.62 -4.55
CA VAL A 91 -2.65 -10.24 -3.15
C VAL A 91 -3.92 -9.49 -2.73
N ARG A 92 -4.30 -9.65 -1.46
CA ARG A 92 -5.38 -8.85 -0.86
C ARG A 92 -4.94 -8.41 0.53
N TYR A 93 -4.97 -7.10 0.76
CA TYR A 93 -4.59 -6.49 2.04
C TYR A 93 -5.81 -6.20 2.88
N SER A 94 -5.67 -6.36 4.19
CA SER A 94 -6.70 -5.99 5.16
C SER A 94 -6.09 -5.69 6.52
N THR A 95 -6.85 -5.00 7.37
CA THR A 95 -6.42 -4.66 8.73
C THR A 95 -7.48 -5.06 9.75
N PRO A 96 -7.68 -6.38 9.97
CA PRO A 96 -8.75 -6.87 10.83
C PRO A 96 -8.48 -6.69 12.32
N GLN A 97 -7.23 -6.49 12.72
CA GLN A 97 -6.87 -6.42 14.13
C GLN A 97 -7.23 -5.07 14.76
N PRO A 98 -7.45 -5.03 16.10
CA PRO A 98 -7.77 -3.80 16.80
C PRO A 98 -6.77 -2.67 16.50
N GLY A 99 -7.29 -1.47 16.23
CA GLY A 99 -6.48 -0.31 15.91
C GLY A 99 -6.01 -0.21 14.46
N GLY A 100 -6.23 -1.23 13.65
CA GLY A 100 -5.82 -1.22 12.25
C GLY A 100 -4.31 -1.22 12.08
N ALA A 101 -3.80 -0.44 11.11
CA ALA A 101 -2.36 -0.39 10.84
C ALA A 101 -1.92 0.95 10.24
N HIS A 102 -0.68 1.32 10.54
CA HIS A 102 0.04 2.43 9.96
C HIS A 102 1.29 1.86 9.27
N TYR A 103 1.44 2.10 7.98
CA TYR A 103 2.51 1.49 7.18
C TYR A 103 2.90 2.40 6.02
N VAL A 104 4.08 2.09 5.45
CA VAL A 104 4.61 2.78 4.27
C VAL A 104 4.71 1.77 3.15
N ALA A 105 4.12 2.08 2.00
CA ALA A 105 4.17 1.25 0.81
C ALA A 105 5.04 1.89 -0.26
N ILE A 106 5.94 1.10 -0.84
CA ILE A 106 6.85 1.52 -1.90
C ILE A 106 6.57 0.64 -3.11
N CYS A 107 6.19 1.25 -4.23
CA CYS A 107 5.89 0.55 -5.47
C CYS A 107 6.93 0.87 -6.56
N LEU A 108 7.37 -0.15 -7.29
CA LEU A 108 8.30 -0.05 -8.42
C LEU A 108 7.73 -0.82 -9.61
N PRO A 109 7.40 -0.16 -10.74
CA PRO A 109 7.30 1.28 -10.91
C PRO A 109 6.22 1.92 -10.03
N ALA A 110 6.11 3.23 -10.07
CA ALA A 110 5.17 3.98 -9.24
C ALA A 110 3.74 3.49 -9.39
N PHE A 111 2.99 3.48 -8.28
CA PHE A 111 1.58 3.11 -8.27
C PHE A 111 0.79 3.90 -9.32
N SER A 112 -0.11 3.20 -10.01
CA SER A 112 -1.08 3.78 -10.92
C SER A 112 -2.38 2.96 -10.85
N PRO A 113 -3.55 3.61 -10.86
CA PRO A 113 -4.82 2.87 -10.95
C PRO A 113 -4.91 2.00 -12.21
N ALA A 114 -4.18 2.35 -13.26
CA ALA A 114 -4.18 1.60 -14.51
C ALA A 114 -3.42 0.28 -14.41
N THR A 115 -2.52 0.12 -13.43
CA THR A 115 -1.62 -1.03 -13.32
C THR A 115 -1.86 -1.90 -12.09
N VAL A 116 -2.81 -1.54 -11.24
CA VAL A 116 -3.08 -2.29 -10.00
C VAL A 116 -3.92 -3.55 -10.24
N HIS A 117 -4.76 -3.55 -11.26
CA HIS A 117 -5.59 -4.69 -11.68
C HIS A 117 -6.40 -5.32 -10.53
N ARG A 118 -7.31 -4.53 -9.98
CA ARG A 118 -8.18 -4.98 -8.89
C ARG A 118 -9.25 -5.95 -9.41
N ASP A 119 -9.57 -6.94 -8.58
CA ASP A 119 -10.69 -7.84 -8.81
C ASP A 119 -12.00 -7.04 -8.80
N GLU A 120 -12.97 -7.54 -9.50
CA GLU A 120 -14.31 -6.95 -9.54
C GLU A 120 -15.16 -7.32 -8.33
#